data_02ea6f6f9aadb71a1bf8287c50af16eb
#
_entry.id   02ea6f6f9aadb71a1bf8287c50af16eb
#
_cell.length_a   1.000
_cell.length_b   1.000
_cell.length_c   1.000
_cell.angle_alpha   90.00
_cell.angle_beta   90.00
_cell.angle_gamma   90.00
#
_symmetry.space_group_name_H-M   'P 1'
#
loop_
_entity.id
_entity.type
_entity.pdbx_description
1 polymer ?
#
loop_
_entity_poly.entity_id
_entity_poly.type
_entity_poly.pdbx_seq_one_letter_code
_entity_poly.pdbx_strand_id
1 'polypeptide(L)'
;MTVESPPSDAEFDASQDQAPPACVMSFNASDATGAGGSAGDVATIAAMGAHALPVVASIVMRDTAEVFDHHPIDADVIAEQARSILEDVTISAWKVGFLGSAEGVSAVAEILSDYPDVPLVAYMPNLSWVEDDEQQSYLDAFRELVLPQTEVLVGSHQTLTDFLLPDWDNERPASARELAVAAGEHGTRHVLVTSVMLPAANSPDQYMDNILASPQGAITGEKFERFEVSFVGAGDTLSAALAALLGAGTDLHSAVGEALAFLDQSLDAGFRPGMGNVIPDRFFWALSSDEEDGEGEEDDDDGNGGDDDGDVDPDTDSDTDADADADSGDDSGPEPTDTPGAVTPPKVLRHIH
;
A
#
# COMPACT_ATOMS: atom_id res chain seq x y z
N MET A 1 55.36 29.30 10.88
CA MET A 1 53.94 28.94 10.67
C MET A 1 53.92 28.11 9.39
N THR A 2 53.92 26.81 9.55
CA THR A 2 53.82 25.85 8.46
C THR A 2 52.32 25.65 8.16
N VAL A 3 51.91 26.05 6.98
CA VAL A 3 50.53 25.84 6.51
C VAL A 3 50.44 24.40 6.09
N GLU A 4 49.71 23.61 6.86
CA GLU A 4 49.36 22.24 6.54
C GLU A 4 48.37 22.25 5.36
N SER A 5 48.70 21.59 4.26
CA SER A 5 47.84 21.40 3.10
C SER A 5 46.61 20.52 3.52
N PRO A 6 45.40 20.78 3.00
CA PRO A 6 44.27 19.92 3.26
C PRO A 6 44.53 18.51 2.69
N PRO A 7 43.99 17.45 3.30
CA PRO A 7 44.14 16.09 2.80
C PRO A 7 43.56 15.99 1.39
N SER A 8 44.31 15.36 0.51
CA SER A 8 43.89 15.04 -0.85
C SER A 8 42.62 14.25 -0.86
N ASP A 9 41.79 14.54 -1.85
CA ASP A 9 40.56 13.83 -2.20
C ASP A 9 40.78 12.31 -2.01
N ALA A 10 40.00 11.74 -1.08
CA ALA A 10 39.92 10.30 -0.97
C ALA A 10 39.43 9.80 -2.34
N GLU A 11 40.29 9.12 -3.06
CA GLU A 11 39.93 8.39 -4.25
C GLU A 11 38.81 7.44 -3.86
N PHE A 12 37.60 7.72 -4.37
CA PHE A 12 36.45 6.82 -4.26
C PHE A 12 36.88 5.56 -5.03
N ASP A 13 37.17 4.50 -4.29
CA ASP A 13 37.57 3.23 -4.88
C ASP A 13 36.41 2.66 -5.69
N ALA A 14 36.41 2.89 -6.99
CA ALA A 14 35.42 2.40 -7.95
C ALA A 14 35.53 0.89 -8.21
N SER A 15 36.11 0.11 -7.28
CA SER A 15 36.33 -1.33 -7.41
C SER A 15 35.15 -2.21 -6.91
N GLN A 16 33.91 -1.69 -6.84
CA GLN A 16 32.73 -2.51 -6.80
C GLN A 16 32.01 -2.40 -8.15
N ASP A 17 32.20 -3.40 -9.00
CA ASP A 17 31.54 -3.62 -10.29
C ASP A 17 30.03 -3.91 -10.15
N GLN A 18 29.33 -3.21 -9.25
CA GLN A 18 27.86 -3.25 -9.21
C GLN A 18 27.34 -2.12 -10.10
N ALA A 19 26.56 -2.49 -11.10
CA ALA A 19 25.80 -1.52 -11.87
C ALA A 19 25.01 -0.60 -10.93
N PRO A 20 24.90 0.70 -11.22
CA PRO A 20 24.11 1.60 -10.40
C PRO A 20 22.65 1.10 -10.33
N PRO A 21 21.95 1.33 -9.20
CA PRO A 21 20.57 0.93 -9.08
C PRO A 21 19.70 1.58 -10.16
N ALA A 22 18.67 0.87 -10.60
CA ALA A 22 17.66 1.43 -11.52
C ALA A 22 17.03 2.68 -10.89
N CYS A 23 16.86 3.75 -11.65
CA CYS A 23 16.23 4.98 -11.20
C CYS A 23 14.75 4.98 -11.62
N VAL A 24 13.85 5.08 -10.66
CA VAL A 24 12.39 5.11 -10.89
C VAL A 24 11.87 6.48 -10.51
N MET A 25 11.34 7.24 -11.48
CA MET A 25 10.65 8.48 -11.17
C MET A 25 9.17 8.19 -10.88
N SER A 26 8.73 8.61 -9.70
CA SER A 26 7.35 8.46 -9.26
C SER A 26 6.66 9.82 -9.20
N PHE A 27 5.55 9.96 -9.93
CA PHE A 27 4.62 11.08 -9.82
C PHE A 27 3.45 10.66 -8.94
N ASN A 28 3.31 11.26 -7.78
CA ASN A 28 2.25 10.89 -6.85
C ASN A 28 1.95 12.01 -5.85
N ALA A 29 0.85 11.87 -5.11
CA ALA A 29 0.53 12.76 -4.03
C ALA A 29 1.43 12.54 -2.79
N SER A 30 1.65 13.59 -2.02
CA SER A 30 2.22 13.49 -0.67
C SER A 30 1.12 13.06 0.30
N ASP A 31 1.33 11.93 0.98
CA ASP A 31 0.48 11.38 2.05
C ASP A 31 1.25 11.43 3.37
N ALA A 32 0.80 12.30 4.29
CA ALA A 32 1.45 12.49 5.59
C ALA A 32 1.32 11.30 6.54
N THR A 33 0.41 10.36 6.25
CA THR A 33 0.29 9.11 7.05
C THR A 33 1.41 8.12 6.74
N GLY A 34 2.11 8.28 5.60
CA GLY A 34 3.10 7.33 5.11
C GLY A 34 2.49 6.03 4.56
N ALA A 35 1.15 5.92 4.53
CA ALA A 35 0.46 4.72 4.09
C ALA A 35 0.62 4.47 2.59
N GLY A 36 0.52 5.52 1.77
CA GLY A 36 0.64 5.47 0.31
C GLY A 36 1.33 6.70 -0.24
N GLY A 37 1.01 7.07 -1.47
CA GLY A 37 1.55 8.24 -2.15
C GLY A 37 3.07 8.20 -2.30
N SER A 38 3.70 9.37 -2.39
CA SER A 38 5.15 9.50 -2.59
C SER A 38 5.98 8.81 -1.51
N ALA A 39 5.54 8.84 -0.24
CA ALA A 39 6.24 8.19 0.86
C ALA A 39 6.22 6.66 0.70
N GLY A 40 5.07 6.10 0.36
CA GLY A 40 4.91 4.68 0.07
C GLY A 40 5.74 4.24 -1.13
N ASP A 41 5.77 5.04 -2.18
CA ASP A 41 6.56 4.77 -3.38
C ASP A 41 8.06 4.74 -3.07
N VAL A 42 8.57 5.77 -2.37
CA VAL A 42 10.01 5.84 -1.98
C VAL A 42 10.41 4.63 -1.15
N ALA A 43 9.62 4.28 -0.14
CA ALA A 43 9.89 3.13 0.72
C ALA A 43 9.91 1.82 -0.09
N THR A 44 8.92 1.62 -0.96
CA THR A 44 8.80 0.41 -1.77
C THR A 44 9.91 0.29 -2.80
N ILE A 45 10.16 1.36 -3.58
CA ILE A 45 11.21 1.35 -4.61
C ILE A 45 12.58 1.07 -3.99
N ALA A 46 12.88 1.70 -2.84
CA ALA A 46 14.11 1.44 -2.10
C ALA A 46 14.20 -0.01 -1.58
N ALA A 47 13.09 -0.54 -1.06
CA ALA A 47 12.99 -1.92 -0.61
C ALA A 47 13.23 -2.94 -1.73
N MET A 48 12.85 -2.59 -2.96
CA MET A 48 13.10 -3.39 -4.16
C MET A 48 14.50 -3.18 -4.78
N GLY A 49 15.39 -2.43 -4.09
CA GLY A 49 16.76 -2.22 -4.51
C GLY A 49 16.96 -1.17 -5.61
N ALA A 50 15.94 -0.38 -5.92
CA ALA A 50 16.02 0.70 -6.90
C ALA A 50 16.13 2.07 -6.20
N HIS A 51 16.46 3.12 -6.96
CA HIS A 51 16.53 4.49 -6.48
C HIS A 51 15.27 5.25 -6.85
N ALA A 52 14.57 5.76 -5.85
CA ALA A 52 13.33 6.52 -6.04
C ALA A 52 13.61 8.01 -6.28
N LEU A 53 12.93 8.56 -7.27
CA LEU A 53 12.95 9.99 -7.64
C LEU A 53 11.50 10.53 -7.53
N PRO A 54 11.05 10.93 -6.33
CA PRO A 54 9.66 11.33 -6.12
C PRO A 54 9.41 12.75 -6.63
N VAL A 55 8.40 12.90 -7.48
CA VAL A 55 7.81 14.16 -7.92
C VAL A 55 6.44 14.29 -7.26
N VAL A 56 6.26 15.32 -6.44
CA VAL A 56 4.98 15.55 -5.74
C VAL A 56 4.02 16.28 -6.66
N ALA A 57 2.87 15.66 -6.95
CA ALA A 57 1.84 16.22 -7.81
C ALA A 57 0.62 16.76 -7.05
N SER A 58 0.44 16.34 -5.80
CA SER A 58 -0.65 16.80 -4.91
C SER A 58 -0.26 16.60 -3.46
N ILE A 59 -1.00 17.26 -2.56
CA ILE A 59 -0.93 17.01 -1.11
C ILE A 59 -2.30 16.50 -0.69
N VAL A 60 -2.37 15.31 -0.08
CA VAL A 60 -3.61 14.72 0.40
C VAL A 60 -3.75 14.98 1.90
N MET A 61 -4.90 15.57 2.29
CA MET A 61 -5.29 15.73 3.68
C MET A 61 -6.12 14.54 4.10
N ARG A 62 -5.53 13.68 4.93
CA ARG A 62 -6.16 12.45 5.41
C ARG A 62 -5.63 12.02 6.77
N ASP A 63 -6.38 11.15 7.41
CA ASP A 63 -5.87 10.30 8.49
C ASP A 63 -5.69 8.84 8.02
N THR A 64 -5.55 7.92 8.96
CA THR A 64 -5.40 6.49 8.63
C THR A 64 -6.72 5.82 8.23
N ALA A 65 -7.87 6.47 8.39
CA ALA A 65 -9.19 5.94 8.07
C ALA A 65 -9.74 6.46 6.73
N GLU A 66 -9.67 7.78 6.50
CA GLU A 66 -10.32 8.43 5.35
C GLU A 66 -9.52 9.62 4.80
N VAL A 67 -9.85 9.97 3.57
CA VAL A 67 -9.35 11.18 2.90
C VAL A 67 -10.37 12.28 3.07
N PHE A 68 -9.93 13.47 3.52
CA PHE A 68 -10.79 14.63 3.75
C PHE A 68 -10.79 15.58 2.57
N ASP A 69 -9.61 15.78 1.95
CA ASP A 69 -9.43 16.76 0.89
C ASP A 69 -8.05 16.55 0.22
N HIS A 70 -7.79 17.28 -0.86
CA HIS A 70 -6.47 17.34 -1.48
C HIS A 70 -6.17 18.74 -2.00
N HIS A 71 -4.90 19.01 -2.21
CA HIS A 71 -4.42 20.25 -2.80
C HIS A 71 -3.50 19.93 -3.99
N PRO A 72 -3.95 20.15 -5.23
CA PRO A 72 -3.12 19.96 -6.42
C PRO A 72 -1.92 20.91 -6.40
N ILE A 73 -0.77 20.41 -6.86
CA ILE A 73 0.41 21.24 -7.13
C ILE A 73 0.28 21.84 -8.53
N ASP A 74 0.71 23.09 -8.71
CA ASP A 74 0.72 23.74 -10.02
C ASP A 74 1.44 22.88 -11.06
N ALA A 75 0.85 22.72 -12.24
CA ALA A 75 1.37 21.91 -13.34
C ALA A 75 2.81 22.28 -13.73
N ASP A 76 3.13 23.59 -13.75
CA ASP A 76 4.48 24.07 -14.04
C ASP A 76 5.48 23.61 -12.97
N VAL A 77 5.07 23.59 -11.68
CA VAL A 77 5.92 23.15 -10.57
C VAL A 77 6.17 21.63 -10.64
N ILE A 78 5.15 20.84 -11.03
CA ILE A 78 5.32 19.41 -11.28
C ILE A 78 6.36 19.18 -12.38
N ALA A 79 6.21 19.92 -13.50
CA ALA A 79 7.12 19.82 -14.62
C ALA A 79 8.57 20.24 -14.28
N GLU A 80 8.73 21.32 -13.52
CA GLU A 80 10.05 21.78 -13.07
C GLU A 80 10.76 20.79 -12.16
N GLN A 81 10.05 20.16 -11.20
CA GLN A 81 10.61 19.09 -10.37
C GLN A 81 11.17 17.96 -11.22
N ALA A 82 10.36 17.45 -12.17
CA ALA A 82 10.76 16.32 -13.01
C ALA A 82 11.92 16.70 -13.97
N ARG A 83 11.79 17.81 -14.69
CA ARG A 83 12.79 18.21 -15.70
C ARG A 83 14.15 18.50 -15.08
N SER A 84 14.19 19.08 -13.88
CA SER A 84 15.46 19.32 -13.16
C SER A 84 16.25 18.03 -12.89
N ILE A 85 15.52 16.93 -12.62
CA ILE A 85 16.15 15.61 -12.41
C ILE A 85 16.52 14.95 -13.74
N LEU A 86 15.67 15.08 -14.76
CA LEU A 86 15.87 14.47 -16.08
C LEU A 86 17.07 15.04 -16.85
N GLU A 87 17.56 16.23 -16.49
CA GLU A 87 18.79 16.81 -17.02
C GLU A 87 20.06 16.07 -16.56
N ASP A 88 19.99 15.35 -15.43
CA ASP A 88 21.15 14.74 -14.77
C ASP A 88 21.02 13.20 -14.66
N VAL A 89 19.81 12.68 -14.45
CA VAL A 89 19.57 11.27 -14.13
C VAL A 89 18.84 10.56 -15.28
N THR A 90 19.38 9.42 -15.70
CA THR A 90 18.69 8.53 -16.65
C THR A 90 17.62 7.71 -15.91
N ILE A 91 16.38 7.79 -16.38
CA ILE A 91 15.24 7.10 -15.79
C ILE A 91 15.09 5.70 -16.42
N SER A 92 14.89 4.69 -15.57
CA SER A 92 14.72 3.29 -15.97
C SER A 92 13.25 2.88 -16.04
N ALA A 93 12.37 3.49 -15.24
CA ALA A 93 10.92 3.29 -15.26
C ALA A 93 10.19 4.48 -14.67
N TRP A 94 8.92 4.62 -15.05
CA TRP A 94 7.98 5.58 -14.50
C TRP A 94 6.94 4.89 -13.63
N LYS A 95 6.58 5.52 -12.52
CA LYS A 95 5.39 5.20 -11.74
C LYS A 95 4.48 6.43 -11.67
N VAL A 96 3.22 6.27 -12.01
CA VAL A 96 2.20 7.31 -11.89
C VAL A 96 1.14 6.85 -10.90
N GLY A 97 0.87 7.67 -9.88
CA GLY A 97 -0.24 7.53 -8.94
C GLY A 97 -1.24 8.66 -9.09
N PHE A 98 -1.73 9.23 -7.97
CA PHE A 98 -2.68 10.34 -8.00
C PHE A 98 -1.98 11.68 -8.29
N LEU A 99 -2.38 12.34 -9.37
CA LEU A 99 -1.74 13.55 -9.90
C LEU A 99 -2.46 14.86 -9.51
N GLY A 100 -3.49 14.77 -8.67
CA GLY A 100 -4.19 15.91 -8.09
C GLY A 100 -5.21 16.57 -8.99
N SER A 101 -4.93 16.80 -10.25
CA SER A 101 -5.85 17.51 -11.18
C SER A 101 -5.65 17.07 -12.64
N ALA A 102 -6.58 17.46 -13.51
CA ALA A 102 -6.46 17.23 -14.96
C ALA A 102 -5.26 17.98 -15.56
N GLU A 103 -4.91 19.15 -15.04
CA GLU A 103 -3.73 19.91 -15.43
C GLU A 103 -2.44 19.18 -15.02
N GLY A 104 -2.42 18.60 -13.80
CA GLY A 104 -1.33 17.73 -13.33
C GLY A 104 -1.16 16.51 -14.22
N VAL A 105 -2.26 15.87 -14.62
CA VAL A 105 -2.25 14.76 -15.58
C VAL A 105 -1.64 15.18 -16.91
N SER A 106 -2.02 16.35 -17.42
CA SER A 106 -1.53 16.88 -18.71
C SER A 106 -0.03 17.17 -18.66
N ALA A 107 0.45 17.80 -17.59
CA ALA A 107 1.87 18.11 -17.41
C ALA A 107 2.74 16.84 -17.33
N VAL A 108 2.29 15.83 -16.58
CA VAL A 108 3.00 14.56 -16.47
C VAL A 108 3.00 13.81 -17.81
N ALA A 109 1.85 13.74 -18.49
CA ALA A 109 1.74 13.08 -19.80
C ALA A 109 2.64 13.70 -20.87
N GLU A 110 2.83 15.02 -20.86
CA GLU A 110 3.77 15.71 -21.74
C GLU A 110 5.23 15.23 -21.50
N ILE A 111 5.62 15.12 -20.20
CA ILE A 111 6.96 14.64 -19.84
C ILE A 111 7.14 13.18 -20.29
N LEU A 112 6.18 12.32 -20.02
CA LEU A 112 6.24 10.91 -20.40
C LEU A 112 6.39 10.73 -21.92
N SER A 113 5.76 11.60 -22.72
CA SER A 113 5.78 11.54 -24.18
C SER A 113 7.17 11.79 -24.78
N ASP A 114 8.06 12.47 -24.05
CA ASP A 114 9.45 12.69 -24.45
C ASP A 114 10.33 11.42 -24.29
N TYR A 115 9.83 10.40 -23.56
CA TYR A 115 10.57 9.17 -23.22
C TYR A 115 9.76 7.89 -23.53
N PRO A 116 9.34 7.66 -24.77
CA PRO A 116 8.39 6.59 -25.11
C PRO A 116 8.92 5.16 -24.90
N ASP A 117 10.22 5.00 -24.75
CA ASP A 117 10.87 3.69 -24.57
C ASP A 117 10.99 3.31 -23.08
N VAL A 118 10.70 4.21 -22.14
CA VAL A 118 10.78 3.95 -20.71
C VAL A 118 9.44 3.38 -20.22
N PRO A 119 9.40 2.18 -19.61
CA PRO A 119 8.15 1.55 -19.19
C PRO A 119 7.43 2.38 -18.13
N LEU A 120 6.10 2.54 -18.31
CA LEU A 120 5.21 3.23 -17.39
C LEU A 120 4.30 2.24 -16.66
N VAL A 121 4.36 2.25 -15.34
CA VAL A 121 3.36 1.65 -14.46
C VAL A 121 2.43 2.73 -13.95
N ALA A 122 1.17 2.70 -14.37
CA ALA A 122 0.14 3.64 -13.93
C ALA A 122 -0.78 2.96 -12.92
N TYR A 123 -1.00 3.60 -11.77
CA TYR A 123 -1.93 3.15 -10.75
C TYR A 123 -3.16 4.05 -10.72
N MET A 124 -4.34 3.45 -10.88
CA MET A 124 -5.62 4.13 -10.72
C MET A 124 -6.15 3.89 -9.29
N PRO A 125 -6.05 4.87 -8.39
CA PRO A 125 -6.64 4.77 -7.06
C PRO A 125 -8.16 4.94 -7.09
N ASN A 126 -8.82 4.60 -5.99
CA ASN A 126 -10.21 4.97 -5.79
C ASN A 126 -10.31 6.48 -5.55
N LEU A 127 -11.11 7.18 -6.35
CA LEU A 127 -11.31 8.63 -6.32
C LEU A 127 -12.71 9.03 -5.82
N SER A 128 -13.45 8.13 -5.17
CA SER A 128 -14.82 8.41 -4.67
C SER A 128 -14.91 9.53 -3.63
N TRP A 129 -13.78 10.01 -3.13
CA TRP A 129 -13.65 11.13 -2.21
C TRP A 129 -13.38 12.48 -2.92
N VAL A 130 -13.14 12.48 -4.24
CA VAL A 130 -13.00 13.69 -5.08
C VAL A 130 -14.37 14.13 -5.53
N GLU A 131 -14.61 15.44 -5.64
CA GLU A 131 -15.87 15.99 -6.16
C GLU A 131 -16.15 15.52 -7.59
N ASP A 132 -17.42 15.24 -7.92
CA ASP A 132 -17.82 14.57 -9.17
C ASP A 132 -17.29 15.25 -10.45
N ASP A 133 -17.38 16.58 -10.55
CA ASP A 133 -16.95 17.34 -11.74
C ASP A 133 -15.41 17.30 -11.90
N GLU A 134 -14.69 17.35 -10.79
CA GLU A 134 -13.22 17.30 -10.75
C GLU A 134 -12.73 15.88 -11.03
N GLN A 135 -13.36 14.88 -10.42
CA GLN A 135 -13.12 13.47 -10.68
C GLN A 135 -13.30 13.13 -12.16
N GLN A 136 -14.41 13.56 -12.76
CA GLN A 136 -14.69 13.29 -14.19
C GLN A 136 -13.60 13.91 -15.09
N SER A 137 -13.24 15.17 -14.83
CA SER A 137 -12.19 15.87 -15.60
C SER A 137 -10.83 15.16 -15.48
N TYR A 138 -10.50 14.69 -14.26
CA TYR A 138 -9.29 13.92 -14.00
C TYR A 138 -9.30 12.59 -14.78
N LEU A 139 -10.38 11.81 -14.66
CA LEU A 139 -10.50 10.50 -15.32
C LEU A 139 -10.45 10.62 -16.84
N ASP A 140 -11.07 11.66 -17.43
CA ASP A 140 -11.03 11.91 -18.87
C ASP A 140 -9.60 12.25 -19.33
N ALA A 141 -8.91 13.15 -18.63
CA ALA A 141 -7.52 13.48 -18.92
C ALA A 141 -6.60 12.25 -18.79
N PHE A 142 -6.77 11.46 -17.73
CA PHE A 142 -5.97 10.25 -17.50
C PHE A 142 -6.18 9.21 -18.61
N ARG A 143 -7.44 9.02 -19.03
CA ARG A 143 -7.82 8.11 -20.12
C ARG A 143 -7.22 8.54 -21.46
N GLU A 144 -7.24 9.84 -21.75
CA GLU A 144 -6.80 10.35 -23.04
C GLU A 144 -5.28 10.50 -23.14
N LEU A 145 -4.59 10.82 -22.04
CA LEU A 145 -3.19 11.24 -22.07
C LEU A 145 -2.21 10.23 -21.43
N VAL A 146 -2.62 9.53 -20.37
CA VAL A 146 -1.74 8.59 -19.65
C VAL A 146 -1.88 7.16 -20.18
N LEU A 147 -3.13 6.68 -20.38
CA LEU A 147 -3.35 5.31 -20.83
C LEU A 147 -2.61 4.96 -22.13
N PRO A 148 -2.53 5.86 -23.16
CA PRO A 148 -1.81 5.56 -24.40
C PRO A 148 -0.32 5.25 -24.21
N GLN A 149 0.28 5.69 -23.10
CA GLN A 149 1.69 5.55 -22.80
C GLN A 149 1.96 4.43 -21.77
N THR A 150 0.89 3.81 -21.24
CA THR A 150 0.96 2.89 -20.11
C THR A 150 1.33 1.47 -20.55
N GLU A 151 2.43 0.93 -19.99
CA GLU A 151 2.81 -0.48 -20.13
C GLU A 151 1.89 -1.37 -19.29
N VAL A 152 1.70 -1.02 -17.98
CA VAL A 152 0.83 -1.74 -17.07
C VAL A 152 -0.05 -0.77 -16.28
N LEU A 153 -1.37 -0.88 -16.44
CA LEU A 153 -2.35 -0.21 -15.59
C LEU A 153 -2.66 -1.11 -14.39
N VAL A 154 -2.48 -0.59 -13.19
CA VAL A 154 -2.76 -1.28 -11.91
C VAL A 154 -3.98 -0.66 -11.25
N GLY A 155 -4.87 -1.49 -10.71
CA GLY A 155 -6.01 -1.02 -9.93
C GLY A 155 -6.88 -2.15 -9.41
N SER A 156 -7.77 -1.84 -8.46
CA SER A 156 -8.74 -2.82 -7.97
C SER A 156 -9.78 -3.13 -9.05
N HIS A 157 -10.34 -4.33 -9.02
CA HIS A 157 -11.39 -4.74 -9.95
C HIS A 157 -12.54 -3.73 -10.02
N GLN A 158 -13.00 -3.24 -8.86
CA GLN A 158 -14.09 -2.25 -8.79
C GLN A 158 -13.66 -0.93 -9.45
N THR A 159 -12.53 -0.37 -9.02
CA THR A 159 -12.03 0.92 -9.54
C THR A 159 -11.83 0.87 -11.06
N LEU A 160 -11.23 -0.21 -11.56
CA LEU A 160 -11.00 -0.34 -13.00
C LEU A 160 -12.29 -0.58 -13.78
N THR A 161 -13.29 -1.26 -13.21
CA THR A 161 -14.61 -1.39 -13.85
C THR A 161 -15.29 -0.05 -13.96
N ASP A 162 -15.34 0.73 -12.88
CA ASP A 162 -15.96 2.05 -12.87
C ASP A 162 -15.25 3.03 -13.82
N PHE A 163 -13.92 2.93 -13.93
CA PHE A 163 -13.11 3.79 -14.80
C PHE A 163 -13.20 3.43 -16.29
N LEU A 164 -13.05 2.14 -16.62
CA LEU A 164 -12.91 1.68 -18.00
C LEU A 164 -14.25 1.29 -18.64
N LEU A 165 -15.21 0.86 -17.84
CA LEU A 165 -16.50 0.33 -18.26
C LEU A 165 -17.65 0.95 -17.44
N PRO A 166 -17.80 2.30 -17.43
CA PRO A 166 -18.77 2.98 -16.57
C PRO A 166 -20.23 2.56 -16.83
N ASP A 167 -20.54 2.08 -18.04
CA ASP A 167 -21.86 1.60 -18.44
C ASP A 167 -22.02 0.07 -18.29
N TRP A 168 -21.16 -0.59 -17.48
CA TRP A 168 -21.24 -2.03 -17.30
C TRP A 168 -22.49 -2.41 -16.50
N ASP A 169 -23.49 -2.96 -17.19
CA ASP A 169 -24.80 -3.34 -16.64
C ASP A 169 -25.05 -4.86 -16.61
N ASN A 170 -24.02 -5.69 -16.88
CA ASN A 170 -24.15 -7.12 -16.87
C ASN A 170 -24.36 -7.68 -15.46
N GLU A 171 -25.15 -8.77 -15.34
CA GLU A 171 -25.38 -9.47 -14.06
C GLU A 171 -24.09 -10.05 -13.44
N ARG A 172 -23.05 -10.26 -14.24
CA ARG A 172 -21.74 -10.74 -13.79
C ARG A 172 -20.71 -9.58 -13.72
N PRO A 173 -19.72 -9.69 -12.84
CA PRO A 173 -18.58 -8.77 -12.86
C PRO A 173 -17.83 -8.82 -14.19
N ALA A 174 -17.20 -7.69 -14.57
CA ALA A 174 -16.29 -7.67 -15.71
C ALA A 174 -15.10 -8.61 -15.46
N SER A 175 -14.66 -9.33 -16.46
CA SER A 175 -13.44 -10.13 -16.35
C SER A 175 -12.19 -9.25 -16.53
N ALA A 176 -11.04 -9.69 -16.00
CA ALA A 176 -9.77 -9.00 -16.21
C ALA A 176 -9.45 -8.81 -17.71
N ARG A 177 -9.85 -9.77 -18.58
CA ARG A 177 -9.71 -9.62 -20.02
C ARG A 177 -10.59 -8.49 -20.60
N GLU A 178 -11.82 -8.34 -20.15
CA GLU A 178 -12.71 -7.25 -20.62
C GLU A 178 -12.16 -5.90 -20.20
N LEU A 179 -11.63 -5.78 -18.99
CA LEU A 179 -10.91 -4.58 -18.54
C LEU A 179 -9.67 -4.31 -19.40
N ALA A 180 -8.89 -5.36 -19.70
CA ALA A 180 -7.72 -5.20 -20.57
C ALA A 180 -8.07 -4.84 -22.01
N VAL A 181 -9.19 -5.32 -22.54
CA VAL A 181 -9.72 -4.90 -23.86
C VAL A 181 -10.08 -3.42 -23.83
N ALA A 182 -10.84 -2.98 -22.82
CA ALA A 182 -11.23 -1.58 -22.69
C ALA A 182 -10.02 -0.64 -22.52
N ALA A 183 -9.04 -1.00 -21.69
CA ALA A 183 -7.80 -0.24 -21.55
C ALA A 183 -6.98 -0.23 -22.86
N GLY A 184 -6.98 -1.35 -23.59
CA GLY A 184 -6.30 -1.51 -24.87
C GLY A 184 -6.88 -0.61 -25.98
N GLU A 185 -8.16 -0.27 -25.94
CA GLU A 185 -8.79 0.70 -26.83
C GLU A 185 -8.18 2.11 -26.65
N HIS A 186 -7.61 2.40 -25.50
CA HIS A 186 -6.87 3.62 -25.18
C HIS A 186 -5.34 3.48 -25.32
N GLY A 187 -4.83 2.32 -25.74
CA GLY A 187 -3.40 2.10 -25.99
C GLY A 187 -2.63 1.40 -24.88
N THR A 188 -3.23 1.14 -23.72
CA THR A 188 -2.61 0.41 -22.61
C THR A 188 -2.33 -1.04 -23.00
N ARG A 189 -1.11 -1.53 -22.72
CA ARG A 189 -0.70 -2.89 -23.14
C ARG A 189 -1.21 -3.98 -22.23
N HIS A 190 -1.14 -3.76 -20.91
CA HIS A 190 -1.48 -4.74 -19.89
C HIS A 190 -2.28 -4.09 -18.76
N VAL A 191 -3.11 -4.89 -18.08
CA VAL A 191 -3.83 -4.48 -16.88
C VAL A 191 -3.58 -5.49 -15.77
N LEU A 192 -3.11 -5.02 -14.62
CA LEU A 192 -3.01 -5.82 -13.40
C LEU A 192 -4.22 -5.50 -12.53
N VAL A 193 -5.21 -6.38 -12.59
CA VAL A 193 -6.47 -6.25 -11.84
C VAL A 193 -6.31 -6.93 -10.50
N THR A 194 -6.47 -6.17 -9.42
CA THR A 194 -6.39 -6.70 -8.05
C THR A 194 -7.76 -6.91 -7.46
N SER A 195 -7.85 -7.73 -6.40
CA SER A 195 -9.08 -7.98 -5.65
C SER A 195 -10.24 -8.53 -6.49
N VAL A 196 -9.95 -9.38 -7.47
CA VAL A 196 -10.98 -10.07 -8.25
C VAL A 196 -11.64 -11.14 -7.39
N MET A 197 -12.94 -10.97 -7.11
CA MET A 197 -13.71 -11.93 -6.33
C MET A 197 -14.02 -13.18 -7.16
N LEU A 198 -13.60 -14.35 -6.66
CA LEU A 198 -13.95 -15.61 -7.29
C LEU A 198 -15.41 -15.99 -6.96
N PRO A 199 -16.19 -16.48 -7.95
CA PRO A 199 -17.51 -17.03 -7.67
C PRO A 199 -17.38 -18.22 -6.72
N ALA A 200 -18.07 -18.13 -5.58
CA ALA A 200 -18.08 -19.12 -4.50
C ALA A 200 -18.78 -20.41 -4.93
N ALA A 201 -18.11 -21.28 -5.69
CA ALA A 201 -18.68 -22.57 -6.03
C ALA A 201 -18.48 -23.66 -4.97
N ASN A 202 -17.43 -23.60 -4.12
CA ASN A 202 -17.16 -24.60 -3.06
C ASN A 202 -16.17 -24.13 -1.97
N SER A 203 -15.85 -22.84 -1.87
CA SER A 203 -15.03 -22.32 -0.77
C SER A 203 -15.69 -21.06 -0.20
N PRO A 204 -15.73 -20.91 1.13
CA PRO A 204 -16.13 -19.65 1.69
C PRO A 204 -15.17 -18.55 1.18
N ASP A 205 -15.65 -17.32 1.10
CA ASP A 205 -15.07 -16.08 0.60
C ASP A 205 -13.64 -15.74 1.12
N GLN A 206 -12.69 -16.68 1.03
CA GLN A 206 -11.37 -16.56 1.68
C GLN A 206 -10.26 -16.09 0.75
N TYR A 207 -10.50 -16.08 -0.57
CA TYR A 207 -9.44 -15.76 -1.53
C TYR A 207 -9.88 -14.73 -2.55
N MET A 208 -8.93 -13.91 -2.97
CA MET A 208 -9.04 -12.97 -4.08
C MET A 208 -7.95 -13.26 -5.10
N ASP A 209 -8.28 -13.15 -6.38
CA ASP A 209 -7.29 -13.25 -7.45
C ASP A 209 -6.74 -11.86 -7.78
N ASN A 210 -5.45 -11.80 -8.07
CA ASN A 210 -4.78 -10.66 -8.69
C ASN A 210 -4.32 -11.13 -10.07
N ILE A 211 -4.83 -10.54 -11.14
CA ILE A 211 -4.72 -11.08 -12.49
C ILE A 211 -4.07 -10.05 -13.42
N LEU A 212 -2.92 -10.41 -13.99
CA LEU A 212 -2.36 -9.71 -15.14
C LEU A 212 -3.07 -10.19 -16.40
N ALA A 213 -3.59 -9.26 -17.18
CA ALA A 213 -4.28 -9.54 -18.43
C ALA A 213 -3.83 -8.59 -19.54
N SER A 214 -3.96 -9.09 -20.78
CA SER A 214 -3.89 -8.31 -22.01
C SER A 214 -5.20 -8.44 -22.77
N PRO A 215 -5.42 -7.68 -23.85
CA PRO A 215 -6.59 -7.87 -24.72
C PRO A 215 -6.75 -9.30 -25.26
N GLN A 216 -5.66 -10.06 -25.35
CA GLN A 216 -5.67 -11.44 -25.81
C GLN A 216 -6.16 -12.43 -24.74
N GLY A 217 -5.99 -12.13 -23.46
CA GLY A 217 -6.44 -12.97 -22.35
C GLY A 217 -5.70 -12.73 -21.05
N ALA A 218 -6.06 -13.47 -20.01
CA ALA A 218 -5.28 -13.52 -18.77
C ALA A 218 -3.91 -14.14 -19.03
N ILE A 219 -2.87 -13.57 -18.44
CA ILE A 219 -1.46 -13.98 -18.61
C ILE A 219 -1.02 -14.78 -17.39
N THR A 220 -1.18 -14.22 -16.21
CA THR A 220 -0.84 -14.85 -14.93
C THR A 220 -1.74 -14.31 -13.83
N GLY A 221 -1.77 -14.99 -12.69
CA GLY A 221 -2.55 -14.55 -11.53
C GLY A 221 -2.06 -15.21 -10.25
N GLU A 222 -2.16 -14.48 -9.16
CA GLU A 222 -1.82 -14.93 -7.81
C GLU A 222 -3.03 -14.78 -6.89
N LYS A 223 -3.22 -15.79 -6.02
CA LYS A 223 -4.30 -15.79 -5.05
C LYS A 223 -3.81 -15.32 -3.70
N PHE A 224 -4.49 -14.32 -3.18
CA PHE A 224 -4.26 -13.84 -1.83
C PHE A 224 -5.36 -14.33 -0.90
N GLU A 225 -4.98 -14.64 0.34
CA GLU A 225 -5.96 -14.82 1.40
C GLU A 225 -6.66 -13.49 1.68
N ARG A 226 -7.95 -13.58 2.00
CA ARG A 226 -8.73 -12.41 2.35
C ARG A 226 -8.49 -12.03 3.80
N PHE A 227 -7.92 -10.89 4.05
CA PHE A 227 -7.84 -10.33 5.40
C PHE A 227 -9.19 -9.77 5.86
N GLU A 228 -9.49 -9.92 7.13
CA GLU A 228 -10.67 -9.29 7.76
C GLU A 228 -10.47 -7.80 8.08
N VAL A 229 -9.47 -7.17 7.49
CA VAL A 229 -9.09 -5.77 7.72
C VAL A 229 -8.94 -5.01 6.40
N SER A 230 -9.13 -3.68 6.45
CA SER A 230 -8.84 -2.80 5.32
C SER A 230 -7.39 -2.33 5.36
N PHE A 231 -6.78 -2.28 4.19
CA PHE A 231 -5.44 -1.73 4.00
C PHE A 231 -5.51 -0.42 3.23
N VAL A 232 -4.57 0.47 3.54
CA VAL A 232 -4.31 1.69 2.77
C VAL A 232 -2.87 1.64 2.26
N GLY A 233 -2.65 2.07 1.00
CA GLY A 233 -1.33 2.10 0.39
C GLY A 233 -0.90 0.80 -0.30
N ALA A 234 -1.74 -0.25 -0.31
CA ALA A 234 -1.41 -1.51 -0.98
C ALA A 234 -1.24 -1.35 -2.49
N GLY A 235 -2.07 -0.53 -3.14
CA GLY A 235 -1.96 -0.26 -4.58
C GLY A 235 -0.71 0.54 -4.95
N ASP A 236 -0.33 1.53 -4.14
CA ASP A 236 0.93 2.26 -4.31
C ASP A 236 2.12 1.31 -4.11
N THR A 237 2.09 0.45 -3.08
CA THR A 237 3.12 -0.56 -2.84
C THR A 237 3.29 -1.49 -4.04
N LEU A 238 2.19 -2.06 -4.57
CA LEU A 238 2.25 -2.97 -5.72
C LEU A 238 2.81 -2.29 -6.97
N SER A 239 2.26 -1.12 -7.32
CA SER A 239 2.66 -0.40 -8.53
C SER A 239 4.10 0.13 -8.47
N ALA A 240 4.57 0.54 -7.29
CA ALA A 240 5.94 0.97 -7.07
C ALA A 240 6.93 -0.20 -7.13
N ALA A 241 6.59 -1.36 -6.54
CA ALA A 241 7.40 -2.58 -6.64
C ALA A 241 7.53 -3.05 -8.09
N LEU A 242 6.41 -3.07 -8.83
CA LEU A 242 6.39 -3.44 -10.24
C LEU A 242 7.25 -2.48 -11.08
N ALA A 243 7.16 -1.17 -10.85
CA ALA A 243 7.97 -0.18 -11.55
C ALA A 243 9.46 -0.37 -11.28
N ALA A 244 9.85 -0.67 -10.03
CA ALA A 244 11.22 -0.93 -9.65
C ALA A 244 11.80 -2.17 -10.37
N LEU A 245 11.04 -3.25 -10.43
CA LEU A 245 11.44 -4.50 -11.10
C LEU A 245 11.55 -4.33 -12.62
N LEU A 246 10.59 -3.67 -13.26
CA LEU A 246 10.66 -3.37 -14.69
C LEU A 246 11.83 -2.45 -14.99
N GLY A 247 12.09 -1.44 -14.16
CA GLY A 247 13.24 -0.55 -14.28
C GLY A 247 14.58 -1.29 -14.14
N ALA A 248 14.64 -2.33 -13.32
CA ALA A 248 15.80 -3.22 -13.19
C ALA A 248 15.98 -4.19 -14.37
N GLY A 249 15.02 -4.22 -15.31
CA GLY A 249 15.06 -5.07 -16.51
C GLY A 249 14.47 -6.47 -16.30
N THR A 250 13.74 -6.70 -15.21
CA THR A 250 13.00 -7.95 -15.00
C THR A 250 11.87 -8.05 -16.05
N ASP A 251 11.68 -9.23 -16.64
CA ASP A 251 10.56 -9.43 -17.57
C ASP A 251 9.21 -9.28 -16.88
N LEU A 252 8.19 -8.88 -17.63
CA LEU A 252 6.89 -8.50 -17.06
C LEU A 252 6.25 -9.61 -16.22
N HIS A 253 6.35 -10.87 -16.66
CA HIS A 253 5.73 -11.98 -15.95
C HIS A 253 6.39 -12.21 -14.58
N SER A 254 7.71 -12.26 -14.55
CA SER A 254 8.51 -12.38 -13.32
C SER A 254 8.32 -11.15 -12.43
N ALA A 255 8.34 -9.94 -12.99
CA ALA A 255 8.14 -8.71 -12.25
C ALA A 255 6.77 -8.66 -11.54
N VAL A 256 5.70 -9.10 -12.19
CA VAL A 256 4.37 -9.16 -11.57
C VAL A 256 4.34 -10.19 -10.44
N GLY A 257 4.90 -11.39 -10.64
CA GLY A 257 4.97 -12.40 -9.59
C GLY A 257 5.74 -11.92 -8.36
N GLU A 258 6.92 -11.33 -8.57
CA GLU A 258 7.76 -10.80 -7.47
C GLU A 258 7.09 -9.60 -6.76
N ALA A 259 6.47 -8.68 -7.51
CA ALA A 259 5.76 -7.53 -6.93
C ALA A 259 4.54 -7.97 -6.10
N LEU A 260 3.81 -9.00 -6.55
CA LEU A 260 2.69 -9.57 -5.80
C LEU A 260 3.18 -10.31 -4.54
N ALA A 261 4.26 -11.08 -4.63
CA ALA A 261 4.85 -11.74 -3.47
C ALA A 261 5.35 -10.74 -2.42
N PHE A 262 6.00 -9.66 -2.86
CA PHE A 262 6.40 -8.56 -1.98
C PHE A 262 5.19 -7.89 -1.31
N LEU A 263 4.12 -7.63 -2.08
CA LEU A 263 2.90 -7.06 -1.53
C LEU A 263 2.28 -7.98 -0.48
N ASP A 264 2.16 -9.29 -0.75
CA ASP A 264 1.54 -10.24 0.15
C ASP A 264 2.25 -10.26 1.51
N GLN A 265 3.58 -10.36 1.51
CA GLN A 265 4.40 -10.30 2.72
C GLN A 265 4.28 -8.95 3.45
N SER A 266 4.24 -7.83 2.68
CA SER A 266 4.04 -6.50 3.28
C SER A 266 2.67 -6.34 3.94
N LEU A 267 1.64 -7.01 3.42
CA LEU A 267 0.29 -7.02 4.00
C LEU A 267 0.22 -7.91 5.24
N ASP A 268 0.85 -9.08 5.22
CA ASP A 268 0.91 -10.01 6.36
C ASP A 268 1.62 -9.38 7.57
N ALA A 269 2.70 -8.65 7.33
CA ALA A 269 3.42 -7.87 8.34
C ALA A 269 2.79 -6.49 8.62
N GLY A 270 1.67 -6.17 8.00
CA GLY A 270 1.04 -4.87 8.09
C GLY A 270 0.69 -4.45 9.52
N PHE A 271 0.81 -3.16 9.81
CA PHE A 271 0.59 -2.60 11.15
C PHE A 271 -0.38 -1.41 11.14
N ARG A 272 -0.91 -1.06 12.32
CA ARG A 272 -1.80 0.09 12.52
C ARG A 272 -1.06 1.21 13.24
N PRO A 273 -0.71 2.31 12.57
CA PRO A 273 -0.10 3.46 13.24
C PRO A 273 -1.10 4.27 14.08
N GLY A 274 -2.40 4.09 13.82
CA GLY A 274 -3.51 4.79 14.47
C GLY A 274 -4.75 3.92 14.60
N MET A 275 -5.92 4.55 14.75
CA MET A 275 -7.21 3.84 14.91
C MET A 275 -7.85 3.42 13.58
N GLY A 276 -7.30 3.85 12.45
CA GLY A 276 -7.86 3.58 11.12
C GLY A 276 -7.41 2.26 10.50
N ASN A 277 -7.11 2.30 9.21
CA ASN A 277 -6.74 1.14 8.42
C ASN A 277 -5.31 0.65 8.70
N VAL A 278 -5.04 -0.60 8.32
CA VAL A 278 -3.71 -1.18 8.35
C VAL A 278 -2.90 -0.63 7.18
N ILE A 279 -1.61 -0.38 7.39
CA ILE A 279 -0.67 -0.03 6.32
C ILE A 279 0.30 -1.18 6.07
N PRO A 280 0.75 -1.41 4.82
CA PRO A 280 1.72 -2.44 4.52
C PRO A 280 3.06 -2.15 5.19
N ASP A 281 3.69 -3.14 5.83
CA ASP A 281 5.08 -3.04 6.25
C ASP A 281 6.00 -3.36 5.08
N ARG A 282 6.65 -2.34 4.54
CA ARG A 282 7.55 -2.45 3.38
C ARG A 282 8.96 -2.88 3.75
N PHE A 283 9.24 -3.01 5.05
CA PHE A 283 10.53 -3.40 5.61
C PHE A 283 10.40 -4.63 6.52
N PHE A 284 9.44 -5.48 6.26
CA PHE A 284 9.10 -6.67 7.05
C PHE A 284 10.32 -7.57 7.35
N TRP A 285 11.28 -7.65 6.43
CA TRP A 285 12.51 -8.45 6.64
C TRP A 285 13.51 -7.81 7.61
N ALA A 286 13.40 -6.51 7.92
CA ALA A 286 14.38 -5.81 8.76
C ALA A 286 14.15 -6.05 10.27
N LEU A 287 12.99 -6.59 10.65
CA LEU A 287 12.60 -6.80 12.05
C LEU A 287 12.71 -8.27 12.52
N SER A 288 13.04 -9.20 11.63
CA SER A 288 12.94 -10.65 11.89
C SER A 288 14.16 -11.30 12.57
N SER A 289 15.15 -10.55 13.08
CA SER A 289 16.39 -11.13 13.63
C SER A 289 16.49 -11.18 15.16
N ASP A 290 15.52 -10.68 15.93
CA ASP A 290 15.67 -10.56 17.39
C ASP A 290 14.83 -11.54 18.23
N GLU A 291 14.02 -12.42 17.62
CA GLU A 291 13.15 -13.34 18.39
C GLU A 291 13.62 -14.82 18.40
N GLU A 292 14.64 -15.24 17.65
CA GLU A 292 15.07 -16.65 17.60
C GLU A 292 16.22 -17.01 18.57
N ASP A 293 16.87 -16.07 19.25
CA ASP A 293 18.02 -16.36 20.14
C ASP A 293 17.66 -16.46 21.65
N GLY A 294 16.38 -16.56 21.99
CA GLY A 294 15.90 -16.54 23.41
C GLY A 294 15.47 -17.87 24.02
N GLU A 295 15.58 -18.99 23.35
CA GLU A 295 15.27 -20.29 23.97
C GLU A 295 16.51 -21.18 24.07
N GLY A 296 17.03 -21.29 25.30
CA GLY A 296 17.85 -22.45 25.64
C GLY A 296 19.13 -22.23 26.40
N GLU A 297 19.05 -21.89 27.66
CA GLU A 297 19.97 -22.39 28.65
C GLU A 297 19.22 -22.52 29.98
N GLU A 298 18.51 -23.64 30.16
CA GLU A 298 18.18 -24.15 31.48
C GLU A 298 19.45 -24.84 32.03
N ASP A 299 20.19 -24.12 32.88
CA ASP A 299 21.24 -24.70 33.68
C ASP A 299 20.62 -25.63 34.75
N ASP A 300 20.74 -26.94 34.53
CA ASP A 300 20.61 -27.96 35.55
C ASP A 300 21.76 -27.80 36.58
N ASP A 301 21.47 -27.18 37.71
CA ASP A 301 22.35 -27.24 38.88
C ASP A 301 21.77 -28.22 39.94
N ASP A 302 22.23 -29.46 39.85
CA ASP A 302 22.14 -30.49 40.92
C ASP A 302 23.03 -30.12 42.08
N GLY A 303 22.45 -29.80 43.24
CA GLY A 303 23.21 -29.49 44.46
C GLY A 303 22.48 -29.77 45.76
N ASN A 304 22.29 -31.04 46.05
CA ASN A 304 22.46 -31.74 47.36
C ASN A 304 22.43 -30.94 48.68
N GLY A 305 21.49 -31.31 49.54
CA GLY A 305 21.75 -31.64 50.96
C GLY A 305 21.49 -30.60 52.01
N GLY A 306 20.66 -30.97 52.98
CA GLY A 306 20.75 -30.45 54.32
C GLY A 306 19.44 -30.35 55.09
N ASP A 307 19.16 -31.37 55.88
CA ASP A 307 18.16 -31.43 56.94
C ASP A 307 18.24 -30.25 57.92
N ASP A 308 17.12 -29.71 58.37
CA ASP A 308 16.95 -29.49 59.84
C ASP A 308 15.46 -29.22 60.17
N ASP A 309 15.10 -29.85 61.29
CA ASP A 309 13.81 -29.92 61.96
C ASP A 309 13.36 -28.55 62.55
N GLY A 310 12.06 -28.39 62.73
CA GLY A 310 11.55 -27.37 63.63
C GLY A 310 10.01 -27.16 63.56
N ASP A 311 9.32 -28.01 64.36
CA ASP A 311 7.94 -27.81 64.82
C ASP A 311 7.61 -26.37 65.22
N VAL A 312 6.37 -25.98 65.02
CA VAL A 312 5.37 -25.57 66.02
C VAL A 312 4.11 -24.93 65.32
N ASP A 313 2.96 -25.59 65.44
CA ASP A 313 1.59 -25.08 65.49
C ASP A 313 1.32 -24.37 66.84
N PRO A 314 0.15 -23.83 67.14
CA PRO A 314 -1.05 -23.45 66.39
C PRO A 314 -1.70 -22.09 66.82
N ASP A 315 -2.90 -21.85 66.26
CA ASP A 315 -4.05 -21.08 66.79
C ASP A 315 -4.01 -19.54 66.86
N THR A 316 -4.91 -18.92 66.19
CA THR A 316 -6.09 -18.29 66.85
C THR A 316 -7.09 -17.69 65.83
N ASP A 317 -8.33 -18.09 66.10
CA ASP A 317 -9.60 -17.52 65.61
C ASP A 317 -9.72 -16.02 65.86
N SER A 318 -10.52 -15.38 65.03
CA SER A 318 -11.69 -14.60 65.53
C SER A 318 -12.53 -14.05 64.40
N ASP A 319 -13.78 -14.47 64.42
CA ASP A 319 -14.99 -13.91 63.86
C ASP A 319 -15.16 -12.42 64.12
N THR A 320 -15.85 -11.72 63.25
CA THR A 320 -16.99 -10.90 63.65
C THR A 320 -17.88 -10.52 62.45
N ASP A 321 -19.14 -10.90 62.59
CA ASP A 321 -20.36 -10.48 61.86
C ASP A 321 -20.66 -9.01 62.08
N ALA A 322 -21.53 -8.48 61.17
CA ALA A 322 -22.77 -7.73 61.40
C ALA A 322 -23.14 -6.95 60.14
N ASP A 323 -24.16 -7.35 59.44
CA ASP A 323 -25.59 -7.05 59.50
C ASP A 323 -26.01 -5.59 59.13
N ALA A 324 -26.92 -5.59 58.08
CA ALA A 324 -28.20 -4.88 57.94
C ALA A 324 -28.14 -3.36 57.72
N ASP A 325 -28.88 -2.76 56.83
CA ASP A 325 -30.34 -2.74 56.65
C ASP A 325 -30.73 -1.99 55.36
N ALA A 326 -31.91 -2.32 54.92
CA ALA A 326 -32.70 -1.77 53.82
C ALA A 326 -33.10 -0.32 54.00
N ASP A 327 -33.30 0.44 52.91
CA ASP A 327 -34.50 1.27 52.77
C ASP A 327 -34.92 1.47 51.32
N SER A 328 -36.21 1.40 51.13
CA SER A 328 -37.05 1.50 49.96
C SER A 328 -37.29 2.94 49.53
N GLY A 329 -37.31 3.23 48.26
CA GLY A 329 -37.74 4.51 47.70
C GLY A 329 -38.18 4.40 46.24
N ASP A 330 -39.46 4.19 46.06
CA ASP A 330 -40.25 4.29 44.83
C ASP A 330 -40.18 5.74 44.27
N ASP A 331 -39.85 5.93 42.98
CA ASP A 331 -40.47 6.97 42.17
C ASP A 331 -40.36 6.68 40.64
N SER A 332 -41.49 6.91 40.03
CA SER A 332 -41.96 6.61 38.69
C SER A 332 -41.35 7.46 37.56
N GLY A 333 -40.95 6.78 36.45
CA GLY A 333 -41.06 7.14 35.04
C GLY A 333 -40.22 8.31 34.50
N PRO A 334 -39.98 8.44 33.21
CA PRO A 334 -40.67 7.86 32.06
C PRO A 334 -39.80 7.05 31.09
N GLU A 335 -40.43 6.41 30.11
CA GLU A 335 -39.94 5.52 29.10
C GLU A 335 -38.75 6.08 28.26
N PRO A 336 -37.76 5.24 27.88
CA PRO A 336 -36.74 5.63 26.96
C PRO A 336 -37.23 5.48 25.51
N THR A 337 -37.08 6.57 24.78
CA THR A 337 -37.17 6.67 23.32
C THR A 337 -36.22 5.73 22.63
N ASP A 338 -36.67 5.13 21.53
CA ASP A 338 -35.99 4.30 20.56
C ASP A 338 -34.52 4.69 20.34
N THR A 339 -33.65 3.74 20.66
CA THR A 339 -32.26 3.77 20.19
C THR A 339 -32.24 3.06 18.84
N PRO A 340 -31.72 3.68 17.76
CA PRO A 340 -31.55 2.99 16.50
C PRO A 340 -30.55 1.83 16.67
N GLY A 341 -30.90 0.69 16.09
CA GLY A 341 -30.18 -0.56 16.21
C GLY A 341 -28.70 -0.40 15.86
N ALA A 342 -27.87 -1.07 16.65
CA ALA A 342 -26.47 -1.26 16.34
C ALA A 342 -26.35 -1.89 14.95
N VAL A 343 -25.88 -1.10 14.00
CA VAL A 343 -25.48 -1.57 12.68
C VAL A 343 -24.22 -2.39 12.91
N THR A 344 -24.30 -3.69 12.73
CA THR A 344 -23.14 -4.56 12.67
C THR A 344 -22.27 -4.05 11.52
N PRO A 345 -21.00 -3.70 11.73
CA PRO A 345 -20.16 -3.26 10.61
C PRO A 345 -20.05 -4.37 9.58
N PRO A 346 -20.10 -4.06 8.28
CA PRO A 346 -19.95 -5.05 7.24
C PRO A 346 -18.58 -5.73 7.37
N LYS A 347 -18.56 -7.03 7.13
CA LYS A 347 -17.29 -7.79 7.01
C LYS A 347 -16.43 -7.11 5.95
N VAL A 348 -15.28 -6.61 6.37
CA VAL A 348 -14.41 -5.83 5.52
C VAL A 348 -13.56 -6.76 4.67
N LEU A 349 -13.65 -6.56 3.36
CA LEU A 349 -12.84 -7.22 2.33
C LEU A 349 -11.39 -6.71 2.38
N ARG A 350 -10.45 -7.54 1.97
CA ARG A 350 -9.13 -7.08 1.55
C ARG A 350 -9.30 -6.08 0.40
N HIS A 351 -9.37 -4.80 0.70
CA HIS A 351 -9.38 -3.75 -0.31
C HIS A 351 -7.98 -3.19 -0.43
N ILE A 352 -7.41 -3.30 -1.62
CA ILE A 352 -6.21 -2.58 -2.00
C ILE A 352 -6.68 -1.18 -2.39
N HIS A 353 -6.37 -0.21 -1.55
CA HIS A 353 -6.61 1.22 -1.81
C HIS A 353 -5.34 1.90 -2.29
#